data_c115fea8c99dce5b50e147587c989194
#
_entry.id   c115fea8c99dce5b50e147587c989194
#
_cell.length_a   1.000
_cell.length_b   1.000
_cell.length_c   1.000
_cell.angle_alpha   90.00
_cell.angle_beta   90.00
_cell.angle_gamma   90.00
#
_symmetry.space_group_name_H-M   'P 1'
#
loop_
_entity.id
_entity.type
_entity.pdbx_description
1 polymer ?
#
loop_
_entity_poly.entity_id
_entity_poly.type
_entity_poly.pdbx_seq_one_letter_code
_entity_poly.pdbx_strand_id
1 'polypeptide(L)'
;MTFKGSGKFEVKTKDEIMIASGTIRLAETEKKYIPEIILLKEETEILDEENIYSSLLLHGYQYEESYNIISGLSTSCSNGTLKWSRDWGLLLEGLVQVHIISSRNKNMLVPSRIQKLVIDIVFMNSLPL
;
A
#
# COMPACT_ATOMS: atom_id res chain seq x y z
N MET A 1 -1.82 -21.50 -4.25
CA MET A 1 -2.57 -20.89 -3.14
C MET A 1 -3.69 -21.85 -2.73
N THR A 2 -3.80 -22.16 -1.46
CA THR A 2 -4.80 -23.10 -0.93
C THR A 2 -5.65 -22.38 0.11
N PHE A 3 -6.99 -22.44 -0.02
CA PHE A 3 -7.92 -21.95 0.99
C PHE A 3 -8.38 -23.08 1.91
N LYS A 4 -8.40 -22.83 3.21
CA LYS A 4 -8.95 -23.72 4.22
C LYS A 4 -10.31 -23.20 4.66
N GLY A 5 -11.25 -24.08 5.00
CA GLY A 5 -12.65 -23.71 5.32
C GLY A 5 -12.83 -22.72 6.50
N SER A 6 -11.77 -22.37 7.22
CA SER A 6 -11.74 -21.38 8.31
C SER A 6 -11.39 -19.95 7.84
N GLY A 7 -11.35 -19.68 6.54
CA GLY A 7 -10.86 -18.42 5.95
C GLY A 7 -9.34 -18.29 5.97
N LYS A 8 -8.61 -19.28 6.44
CA LYS A 8 -7.15 -19.30 6.39
C LYS A 8 -6.67 -19.60 4.98
N PHE A 9 -5.60 -18.95 4.57
CA PHE A 9 -4.91 -19.22 3.32
C PHE A 9 -3.42 -19.44 3.52
N GLU A 10 -2.84 -20.20 2.62
CA GLU A 10 -1.41 -20.45 2.51
C GLU A 10 -0.97 -20.32 1.06
N VAL A 11 0.15 -19.67 0.85
CA VAL A 11 0.83 -19.56 -0.45
C VAL A 11 2.15 -20.26 -0.33
N LYS A 12 2.39 -21.23 -1.19
CA LYS A 12 3.62 -22.04 -1.20
C LYS A 12 4.23 -22.07 -2.60
N THR A 13 5.52 -22.27 -2.66
CA THR A 13 6.22 -22.62 -3.92
C THR A 13 5.82 -24.02 -4.40
N LYS A 14 6.30 -24.39 -5.60
CA LYS A 14 6.16 -25.76 -6.12
C LYS A 14 6.86 -26.80 -5.20
N ASP A 15 7.91 -26.37 -4.50
CA ASP A 15 8.70 -27.21 -3.59
C ASP A 15 8.16 -27.17 -2.14
N GLU A 16 6.87 -26.82 -1.96
CA GLU A 16 6.17 -26.76 -0.66
C GLU A 16 6.73 -25.72 0.33
N ILE A 17 7.61 -24.81 -0.10
CA ILE A 17 8.13 -23.75 0.77
C ILE A 17 7.05 -22.69 0.99
N MET A 18 6.75 -22.38 2.26
CA MET A 18 5.78 -21.37 2.62
C MET A 18 6.27 -19.96 2.24
N ILE A 19 5.51 -19.26 1.41
CA ILE A 19 5.78 -17.87 1.01
C ILE A 19 4.98 -16.90 1.88
N ALA A 20 3.68 -17.18 2.05
CA ALA A 20 2.78 -16.33 2.82
C ALA A 20 1.64 -17.15 3.41
N SER A 21 1.09 -16.66 4.51
CA SER A 21 -0.12 -17.21 5.10
C SER A 21 -0.92 -16.10 5.80
N GLY A 22 -2.20 -16.34 5.97
CA GLY A 22 -3.05 -15.35 6.63
C GLY A 22 -4.49 -15.81 6.78
N THR A 23 -5.34 -14.88 7.16
CA THR A 23 -6.78 -15.10 7.29
C THR A 23 -7.54 -13.99 6.58
N ILE A 24 -8.52 -14.37 5.77
CA ILE A 24 -9.45 -13.46 5.09
C ILE A 24 -10.84 -13.72 5.66
N ARG A 25 -11.53 -12.66 6.04
CA ARG A 25 -12.92 -12.70 6.53
C ARG A 25 -13.73 -11.55 5.96
N LEU A 26 -15.02 -11.76 5.77
CA LEU A 26 -15.94 -10.65 5.60
C LEU A 26 -16.06 -9.90 6.93
N ALA A 27 -16.07 -8.58 6.87
CA ALA A 27 -16.29 -7.76 8.06
C ALA A 27 -17.75 -7.97 8.54
N GLU A 28 -17.92 -8.41 9.80
CA GLU A 28 -19.24 -8.74 10.37
C GLU A 28 -20.07 -7.51 10.74
N THR A 29 -19.51 -6.33 10.68
CA THR A 29 -20.22 -5.10 11.05
C THR A 29 -20.03 -4.02 9.99
N GLU A 30 -21.16 -3.49 9.54
CA GLU A 30 -21.27 -2.21 8.84
C GLU A 30 -20.85 -1.00 9.72
N LYS A 31 -19.83 -1.15 10.53
CA LYS A 31 -19.15 0.03 11.01
C LYS A 31 -18.50 0.65 9.80
N LYS A 32 -19.24 1.57 9.15
CA LYS A 32 -18.61 2.57 8.30
C LYS A 32 -17.48 3.19 9.09
N TYR A 33 -16.30 2.65 8.92
CA TYR A 33 -15.09 3.35 9.28
C TYR A 33 -15.01 4.49 8.27
N ILE A 34 -15.69 5.58 8.58
CA ILE A 34 -15.43 6.85 7.91
C ILE A 34 -14.14 7.30 8.58
N PRO A 35 -12.98 7.17 7.92
CA PRO A 35 -11.79 7.81 8.45
C PRO A 35 -12.18 9.28 8.61
N GLU A 36 -12.00 9.81 9.78
CA GLU A 36 -12.03 11.24 9.98
C GLU A 36 -10.99 11.77 8.98
N ILE A 37 -11.47 12.35 7.88
CA ILE A 37 -10.59 13.02 6.95
C ILE A 37 -10.11 14.23 7.74
N ILE A 38 -9.00 14.04 8.44
CA ILE A 38 -8.27 15.15 9.02
C ILE A 38 -7.85 15.97 7.81
N LEU A 39 -8.53 17.08 7.57
CA LEU A 39 -8.07 18.10 6.65
C LEU A 39 -6.76 18.62 7.22
N LEU A 40 -5.69 17.91 6.90
CA LEU A 40 -4.34 18.33 7.24
C LEU A 40 -4.12 19.69 6.56
N LYS A 41 -3.48 20.61 7.27
CA LYS A 41 -3.09 21.91 6.73
C LYS A 41 -2.49 21.69 5.35
N GLU A 42 -2.89 22.53 4.40
CA GLU A 42 -2.28 22.59 3.06
C GLU A 42 -0.76 22.68 3.24
N GLU A 43 -0.07 21.59 2.97
CA GLU A 43 1.38 21.61 2.91
C GLU A 43 1.76 22.20 1.57
N THR A 44 2.62 23.19 1.60
CA THR A 44 3.02 23.96 0.42
C THR A 44 4.05 23.25 -0.45
N GLU A 45 4.72 22.23 0.08
CA GLU A 45 5.76 21.49 -0.64
C GLU A 45 5.30 20.06 -0.94
N ILE A 46 5.09 19.78 -2.21
CA ILE A 46 4.74 18.47 -2.74
C ILE A 46 5.87 17.99 -3.64
N LEU A 47 6.39 16.82 -3.34
CA LEU A 47 7.30 16.09 -4.22
C LEU A 47 6.49 15.50 -5.37
N ASP A 48 6.93 15.71 -6.58
CA ASP A 48 6.38 15.06 -7.76
C ASP A 48 6.88 13.61 -7.92
N GLU A 49 6.30 12.90 -8.88
CA GLU A 49 6.63 11.51 -9.15
C GLU A 49 8.13 11.30 -9.40
N GLU A 50 8.76 12.15 -10.20
CA GLU A 50 10.18 12.02 -10.56
C GLU A 50 11.07 12.14 -9.32
N ASN A 51 10.84 13.12 -8.47
CA ASN A 51 11.60 13.32 -7.24
C ASN A 51 11.39 12.18 -6.24
N ILE A 52 10.18 11.63 -6.15
CA ILE A 52 9.85 10.51 -5.29
C ILE A 52 10.65 9.27 -5.70
N TYR A 53 10.58 8.86 -6.98
CA TYR A 53 11.24 7.64 -7.43
C TYR A 53 12.75 7.79 -7.56
N SER A 54 13.25 9.00 -7.85
CA SER A 54 14.68 9.29 -7.74
C SER A 54 15.18 9.14 -6.29
N SER A 55 14.41 9.58 -5.31
CA SER A 55 14.75 9.40 -3.90
C SER A 55 14.74 7.93 -3.50
N LEU A 56 13.73 7.15 -3.93
CA LEU A 56 13.68 5.71 -3.68
C LEU A 56 14.87 4.97 -4.29
N LEU A 57 15.27 5.33 -5.51
CA LEU A 57 16.44 4.76 -6.20
C LEU A 57 17.74 5.03 -5.42
N LEU A 58 17.92 6.25 -4.91
CA LEU A 58 19.09 6.60 -4.08
C LEU A 58 19.16 5.78 -2.78
N HIS A 59 18.03 5.31 -2.27
CA HIS A 59 17.94 4.42 -1.10
C HIS A 59 18.01 2.93 -1.46
N GLY A 60 18.26 2.59 -2.72
CA GLY A 60 18.43 1.22 -3.18
C GLY A 60 17.15 0.54 -3.67
N TYR A 61 16.02 1.26 -3.78
CA TYR A 61 14.76 0.72 -4.30
C TYR A 61 14.62 1.07 -5.77
N GLN A 62 14.79 0.08 -6.63
CA GLN A 62 14.61 0.23 -8.08
C GLN A 62 13.23 -0.29 -8.48
N TYR A 63 12.32 0.62 -8.77
CA TYR A 63 11.00 0.29 -9.27
C TYR A 63 10.94 0.41 -10.80
N GLU A 64 10.23 -0.51 -11.43
CA GLU A 64 9.86 -0.35 -12.84
C GLU A 64 8.73 0.68 -12.95
N GLU A 65 8.63 1.36 -14.08
CA GLU A 65 7.66 2.44 -14.33
C GLU A 65 6.20 2.03 -14.02
N SER A 66 5.86 0.76 -14.28
CA SER A 66 4.54 0.19 -13.95
C SER A 66 4.19 0.21 -12.45
N TYR A 67 5.19 0.32 -11.58
CA TYR A 67 5.05 0.42 -10.13
C TYR A 67 5.15 1.85 -9.61
N ASN A 68 5.23 2.84 -10.48
CA ASN A 68 5.24 4.25 -10.11
C ASN A 68 3.81 4.71 -9.77
N ILE A 69 3.35 4.35 -8.59
CA ILE A 69 1.96 4.54 -8.12
C ILE A 69 1.76 5.88 -7.43
N ILE A 70 2.80 6.44 -6.83
CA ILE A 70 2.72 7.72 -6.13
C ILE A 70 2.89 8.84 -7.16
N SER A 71 1.85 9.66 -7.37
CA SER A 71 1.91 10.81 -8.27
C SER A 71 2.27 12.12 -7.58
N GLY A 72 2.16 12.16 -6.26
CA GLY A 72 2.56 13.30 -5.44
C GLY A 72 2.56 12.93 -3.97
N LEU A 73 3.50 13.50 -3.21
CA LEU A 73 3.64 13.25 -1.78
C LEU A 73 4.15 14.52 -1.09
N SER A 74 3.50 14.92 0.00
CA SER A 74 4.02 16.03 0.79
C SER A 74 5.37 15.68 1.41
N THR A 75 6.21 16.67 1.65
CA THR A 75 7.54 16.47 2.26
C THR A 75 7.48 15.87 3.66
N SER A 76 6.37 16.07 4.37
CA SER A 76 6.10 15.41 5.66
C SER A 76 5.57 13.99 5.53
N CYS A 77 5.22 13.55 4.32
CA CYS A 77 4.54 12.28 4.04
C CYS A 77 3.15 12.14 4.71
N SER A 78 2.54 13.25 5.11
CA SER A 78 1.21 13.26 5.73
C SER A 78 0.06 13.24 4.72
N ASN A 79 0.32 13.74 3.51
CA ASN A 79 -0.62 13.82 2.39
C ASN A 79 0.03 13.29 1.12
N GLY A 80 -0.76 12.64 0.28
CA GLY A 80 -0.27 12.19 -1.02
C GLY A 80 -1.38 11.76 -1.96
N THR A 81 -1.02 11.57 -3.20
CA THR A 81 -1.90 11.09 -4.26
C THR A 81 -1.34 9.81 -4.83
N LEU A 82 -2.15 8.76 -4.85
CA LEU A 82 -1.84 7.48 -5.47
C LEU A 82 -2.68 7.30 -6.74
N LYS A 83 -2.09 6.73 -7.77
CA LYS A 83 -2.79 6.32 -8.99
C LYS A 83 -3.68 5.11 -8.68
N TRP A 84 -4.96 5.19 -9.01
CA TRP A 84 -5.88 4.08 -8.84
C TRP A 84 -6.22 3.43 -10.18
N SER A 85 -5.81 2.21 -10.38
CA SER A 85 -6.02 1.43 -11.61
C SER A 85 -6.94 0.22 -11.41
N ARG A 86 -7.64 0.13 -10.28
CA ARG A 86 -8.38 -1.06 -9.81
C ARG A 86 -7.49 -2.29 -9.56
N ASP A 87 -6.19 -2.10 -9.52
CA ASP A 87 -5.25 -3.14 -9.13
C ASP A 87 -4.89 -2.99 -7.64
N TRP A 88 -5.37 -3.93 -6.84
CA TRP A 88 -5.14 -3.93 -5.40
C TRP A 88 -3.69 -4.18 -5.03
N GLY A 89 -2.97 -4.96 -5.84
CA GLY A 89 -1.54 -5.22 -5.64
C GLY A 89 -0.75 -3.93 -5.78
N LEU A 90 -1.02 -3.17 -6.83
CA LEU A 90 -0.38 -1.87 -7.06
C LEU A 90 -0.73 -0.86 -5.96
N LEU A 91 -1.99 -0.81 -5.50
CA LEU A 91 -2.37 0.08 -4.41
C LEU A 91 -1.62 -0.25 -3.12
N LEU A 92 -1.54 -1.53 -2.75
CA LEU A 92 -0.82 -1.96 -1.56
C LEU A 92 0.68 -1.67 -1.68
N GLU A 93 1.26 -1.86 -2.87
CA GLU A 93 2.65 -1.49 -3.15
C GLU A 93 2.87 0.01 -2.96
N GLY A 94 1.99 0.87 -3.47
CA GLY A 94 2.06 2.32 -3.25
C GLY A 94 2.05 2.70 -1.78
N LEU A 95 1.22 2.05 -0.96
CA LEU A 95 1.20 2.28 0.50
C LEU A 95 2.52 1.86 1.17
N VAL A 96 3.12 0.75 0.71
CA VAL A 96 4.45 0.31 1.17
C VAL A 96 5.52 1.34 0.79
N GLN A 97 5.50 1.85 -0.44
CA GLN A 97 6.43 2.88 -0.92
C GLN A 97 6.33 4.16 -0.07
N VAL A 98 5.11 4.63 0.23
CA VAL A 98 4.91 5.78 1.13
C VAL A 98 5.48 5.50 2.51
N HIS A 99 5.29 4.30 3.05
CA HIS A 99 5.85 3.91 4.33
C HIS A 99 7.39 3.92 4.32
N ILE A 100 8.01 3.40 3.27
CA ILE A 100 9.47 3.43 3.09
C ILE A 100 9.99 4.86 3.12
N ILE A 101 9.39 5.76 2.35
CA ILE A 101 9.79 7.17 2.28
C ILE A 101 9.62 7.84 3.66
N SER A 102 8.48 7.62 4.31
CA SER A 102 8.15 8.25 5.60
C SER A 102 9.04 7.77 6.74
N SER A 103 9.55 6.56 6.66
CA SER A 103 10.38 5.97 7.73
C SER A 103 11.73 6.65 7.91
N ARG A 104 12.20 7.39 6.88
CA ARG A 104 13.53 8.03 6.85
C ARG A 104 14.67 7.09 7.25
N ASN A 105 14.45 5.79 7.12
CA ASN A 105 15.46 4.79 7.43
C ASN A 105 16.50 4.75 6.31
N LYS A 106 17.78 4.73 6.68
CA LYS A 106 18.89 4.60 5.72
C LYS A 106 19.09 3.17 5.21
N ASN A 107 18.54 2.19 5.93
CA ASN A 107 18.61 0.78 5.54
C ASN A 107 17.40 0.42 4.66
N MET A 108 17.62 -0.50 3.73
CA MET A 108 16.53 -1.06 2.93
C MET A 108 15.51 -1.77 3.83
N LEU A 109 14.24 -1.42 3.69
CA LEU A 109 13.13 -2.03 4.40
C LEU A 109 12.42 -3.02 3.48
N VAL A 110 12.13 -4.20 3.99
CA VAL A 110 11.33 -5.21 3.28
C VAL A 110 10.08 -5.48 4.13
N PRO A 111 8.87 -5.29 3.58
CA PRO A 111 7.65 -5.58 4.31
C PRO A 111 7.57 -7.08 4.58
N SER A 112 7.41 -7.46 5.84
CA SER A 112 7.35 -8.86 6.26
C SER A 112 5.98 -9.29 6.74
N ARG A 113 5.13 -8.35 7.14
CA ARG A 113 3.83 -8.66 7.74
C ARG A 113 2.84 -7.51 7.59
N ILE A 114 1.60 -7.85 7.23
CA ILE A 114 0.44 -6.99 7.38
C ILE A 114 -0.35 -7.52 8.57
N GLN A 115 -0.46 -6.73 9.62
CA GLN A 115 -1.17 -7.13 10.83
C GLN A 115 -2.68 -7.16 10.60
N LYS A 116 -3.20 -6.15 9.95
CA LYS A 116 -4.63 -6.01 9.65
C LYS A 116 -4.83 -5.07 8.47
N LEU A 117 -5.69 -5.48 7.56
CA LEU A 117 -6.15 -4.67 6.44
C LEU A 117 -7.68 -4.77 6.36
N VAL A 118 -8.36 -3.64 6.32
CA VAL A 118 -9.81 -3.57 6.13
C VAL A 118 -10.08 -2.76 4.88
N ILE A 119 -10.87 -3.33 3.97
CA ILE A 119 -11.16 -2.74 2.67
C ILE A 119 -12.67 -2.60 2.50
N ASP A 120 -13.13 -1.39 2.17
CA ASP A 120 -14.49 -1.16 1.66
C ASP A 120 -14.47 -1.29 0.13
N ILE A 121 -14.84 -2.46 -0.35
CA ILE A 121 -14.82 -2.78 -1.79
C ILE A 121 -15.84 -1.91 -2.56
N VAL A 122 -16.99 -1.60 -1.96
CA VAL A 122 -18.03 -0.80 -2.60
C VAL A 122 -17.52 0.63 -2.83
N PHE A 123 -16.95 1.23 -1.78
CA PHE A 123 -16.36 2.55 -1.87
C PHE A 123 -15.24 2.59 -2.91
N MET A 124 -14.28 1.68 -2.84
CA MET A 124 -13.13 1.65 -3.74
C MET A 124 -13.53 1.47 -5.20
N ASN A 125 -14.56 0.66 -5.49
CA ASN A 125 -15.06 0.48 -6.85
C ASN A 125 -15.82 1.70 -7.38
N SER A 126 -16.25 2.61 -6.52
CA SER A 126 -16.91 3.87 -6.89
C SER A 126 -15.93 4.98 -7.26
N LEU A 127 -14.64 4.82 -6.93
CA LEU A 127 -13.62 5.81 -7.27
C LEU A 127 -13.40 5.87 -8.79
N PRO A 128 -13.19 7.07 -9.35
CA PRO A 128 -12.82 7.23 -10.75
C PRO A 128 -11.43 6.61 -11.00
N LEU A 129 -11.24 6.15 -12.24
CA LEU A 129 -9.92 5.71 -12.71
C LEU A 129 -9.04 6.90 -13.04
#